data_8970cea15d62caabf20c6fd83da3a83a
#
_entry.id   8970cea15d62caabf20c6fd83da3a83a
#
_cell.length_a   1.000
_cell.length_b   1.000
_cell.length_c   1.000
_cell.angle_alpha   90.00
_cell.angle_beta   90.00
_cell.angle_gamma   90.00
#
_symmetry.space_group_name_H-M   'P 1'
#
loop_
_entity.id
_entity.type
_entity.pdbx_description
1 polymer ?
#
loop_
_entity_poly.entity_id
_entity_poly.type
_entity_poly.pdbx_seq_one_letter_code
_entity_poly.pdbx_strand_id
1 'polypeptide(L)'
;MNQVNQDTTVSTLPKWLKLTDEGVTVTLKYKTVISGVMTDALTMRAPSVMDWRASKVAGNGDFEKQELSLFGSLVGLTEAELLTLKYKDYQRLSAGYFRLVDEDDV
;
A
#
# COMPACT_ATOMS: atom_id res chain seq x y z
N MET A 1 -1.48 21.95 -28.02
CA MET A 1 -1.23 21.59 -27.51
C MET A 1 -0.96 21.14 -27.01
N ASN A 2 -1.17 21.01 -26.90
CA ASN A 2 -0.89 20.58 -26.26
C ASN A 2 -0.48 19.99 -25.74
N GLN A 3 0.08 19.70 -25.61
CA GLN A 3 0.43 19.16 -24.92
C GLN A 3 0.20 18.72 -23.89
N VAL A 4 0.29 18.71 -23.74
CA VAL A 4 -0.57 18.60 -22.62
C VAL A 4 -0.83 17.21 -22.16
N ASN A 5 -0.94 16.32 -23.03
CA ASN A 5 -1.30 14.95 -22.73
C ASN A 5 -0.29 14.24 -21.88
N GLN A 6 0.98 14.50 -22.10
CA GLN A 6 1.96 13.83 -21.28
C GLN A 6 1.94 14.33 -19.86
N ASP A 7 1.59 15.57 -19.66
CA ASP A 7 1.46 16.07 -18.29
C ASP A 7 0.34 15.36 -17.57
N THR A 8 -0.75 15.12 -18.26
CA THR A 8 -1.84 14.38 -17.69
C THR A 8 -1.43 12.98 -17.30
N THR A 9 -0.63 12.35 -18.12
CA THR A 9 -0.14 11.01 -17.84
C THR A 9 0.73 10.99 -16.58
N VAL A 10 1.60 11.99 -16.46
CA VAL A 10 2.49 12.06 -15.33
C VAL A 10 1.74 12.24 -14.02
N SER A 11 0.65 12.97 -14.06
CA SER A 11 -0.07 13.32 -12.84
C SER A 11 -1.27 12.43 -12.62
N THR A 12 -1.14 11.14 -12.95
CA THR A 12 -2.27 10.24 -12.86
C THR A 12 -2.48 9.59 -11.52
N LEU A 13 -1.60 9.84 -10.55
CA LEU A 13 -1.81 9.26 -9.23
C LEU A 13 -3.08 9.83 -8.60
N PRO A 14 -3.88 8.96 -7.97
CA PRO A 14 -5.06 9.45 -7.26
C PRO A 14 -4.65 10.37 -6.12
N LYS A 15 -5.57 11.22 -5.71
CA LYS A 15 -5.27 12.17 -4.63
C LYS A 15 -4.95 11.51 -3.32
N TRP A 16 -5.45 10.30 -3.10
CA TRP A 16 -5.24 9.57 -1.85
C TRP A 16 -3.91 8.81 -1.82
N LEU A 17 -3.11 8.89 -2.87
CA LEU A 17 -1.84 8.16 -2.97
C LEU A 17 -0.72 9.16 -3.22
N LYS A 18 0.24 9.22 -2.30
CA LYS A 18 1.35 10.15 -2.39
C LYS A 18 2.67 9.39 -2.32
N LEU A 19 3.54 9.63 -3.29
CA LEU A 19 4.87 9.03 -3.29
C LEU A 19 5.76 9.74 -2.28
N THR A 20 6.59 8.97 -1.60
CA THR A 20 7.60 9.48 -0.68
C THR A 20 8.93 8.88 -1.04
N ASP A 21 10.00 9.34 -0.40
CA ASP A 21 11.34 8.81 -0.66
C ASP A 21 11.43 7.32 -0.34
N GLU A 22 10.68 6.85 0.63
CA GLU A 22 10.80 5.47 1.11
C GLU A 22 9.64 4.59 0.71
N GLY A 23 8.60 5.15 0.13
CA GLY A 23 7.44 4.36 -0.22
C GLY A 23 6.28 5.23 -0.65
N VAL A 24 5.11 4.96 -0.10
CA VAL A 24 3.89 5.73 -0.41
C VAL A 24 3.11 6.00 0.86
N THR A 25 2.37 7.10 0.86
CA THR A 25 1.37 7.37 1.88
C THR A 25 0.00 7.20 1.27
N VAL A 26 -0.84 6.42 1.91
CA VAL A 26 -2.19 6.10 1.46
C VAL A 26 -3.18 6.73 2.42
N THR A 27 -4.00 7.65 1.92
CA THR A 27 -5.06 8.26 2.72
C THR A 27 -6.27 7.33 2.71
N LEU A 28 -6.80 7.03 3.89
CA LEU A 28 -7.94 6.14 4.02
C LEU A 28 -9.23 6.88 3.71
N LYS A 29 -10.14 6.21 3.02
CA LYS A 29 -11.47 6.74 2.80
C LYS A 29 -12.25 6.73 4.13
N TYR A 30 -12.05 5.70 4.92
CA TYR A 30 -12.76 5.51 6.17
C TYR A 30 -11.77 5.47 7.31
N LYS A 31 -11.72 6.55 8.09
CA LYS A 31 -10.83 6.61 9.25
C LYS A 31 -11.12 5.42 10.16
N THR A 32 -10.09 4.91 10.79
CA THR A 32 -10.24 3.76 11.68
C THR A 32 -9.34 3.93 12.89
N VAL A 33 -9.72 3.29 13.99
CA VAL A 33 -8.90 3.33 15.21
C VAL A 33 -7.90 2.19 15.15
N ILE A 34 -6.62 2.52 15.24
CA ILE A 34 -5.54 1.54 15.24
C ILE A 34 -4.71 1.79 16.50
N SER A 35 -4.62 0.76 17.36
CA SER A 35 -3.90 0.87 18.62
C SER A 35 -4.35 2.10 19.44
N GLY A 36 -5.65 2.33 19.45
CA GLY A 36 -6.24 3.42 20.21
C GLY A 36 -6.14 4.79 19.58
N VAL A 37 -5.59 4.89 18.38
CA VAL A 37 -5.38 6.17 17.70
C VAL A 37 -6.24 6.22 16.44
N MET A 38 -7.02 7.31 16.30
CA MET A 38 -7.79 7.52 15.08
C MET A 38 -6.81 7.77 13.93
N THR A 39 -6.87 6.91 12.92
CA THR A 39 -5.90 6.88 11.82
C THR A 39 -6.60 7.19 10.52
N ASP A 40 -6.06 8.15 9.77
CA ASP A 40 -6.63 8.52 8.47
C ASP A 40 -5.66 8.30 7.31
N ALA A 41 -4.45 7.87 7.59
CA ALA A 41 -3.47 7.60 6.55
C ALA A 41 -2.48 6.56 7.04
N LEU A 42 -1.99 5.75 6.10
CA LEU A 42 -0.97 4.74 6.40
C LEU A 42 0.19 4.95 5.45
N THR A 43 1.41 4.80 5.97
CA THR A 43 2.61 4.88 5.15
C THR A 43 3.09 3.46 4.90
N MET A 44 3.26 3.12 3.62
CA MET A 44 3.75 1.81 3.22
C MET A 44 5.16 1.98 2.68
N ARG A 45 6.13 1.32 3.31
CA ARG A 45 7.49 1.37 2.82
C ARG A 45 7.66 0.43 1.64
N ALA A 46 8.62 0.73 0.77
CA ALA A 46 8.91 -0.14 -0.36
C ALA A 46 9.43 -1.49 0.14
N PRO A 47 8.92 -2.60 -0.38
CA PRO A 47 9.32 -3.92 0.12
C PRO A 47 10.74 -4.28 -0.32
N SER A 48 11.43 -4.98 0.56
CA SER A 48 12.72 -5.60 0.23
C SER A 48 12.48 -7.03 -0.22
N VAL A 49 13.51 -7.64 -0.79
CA VAL A 49 13.44 -9.07 -1.12
C VAL A 49 13.21 -9.89 0.14
N MET A 50 13.81 -9.48 1.27
CA MET A 50 13.61 -10.18 2.52
C MET A 50 12.16 -10.11 2.99
N ASP A 51 11.51 -8.94 2.82
CA ASP A 51 10.10 -8.81 3.16
C ASP A 51 9.26 -9.79 2.36
N TRP A 52 9.54 -9.90 1.07
CA TRP A 52 8.81 -10.81 0.19
C TRP A 52 9.00 -12.27 0.61
N ARG A 53 10.26 -12.65 0.89
CA ARG A 53 10.54 -14.02 1.30
C ARG A 53 9.86 -14.37 2.63
N ALA A 54 9.91 -13.44 3.59
CA ALA A 54 9.29 -13.68 4.89
C ALA A 54 7.77 -13.86 4.73
N SER A 55 7.15 -13.10 3.84
CA SER A 55 5.71 -13.23 3.62
C SER A 55 5.36 -14.57 2.99
N LYS A 56 6.21 -15.07 2.09
CA LYS A 56 5.99 -16.39 1.50
C LYS A 56 6.00 -17.48 2.56
N VAL A 57 6.94 -17.40 3.48
CA VAL A 57 7.03 -18.38 4.56
C VAL A 57 5.79 -18.27 5.46
N ALA A 58 5.42 -17.04 5.82
CA ALA A 58 4.24 -16.83 6.67
C ALA A 58 2.96 -17.33 6.02
N GLY A 59 2.84 -17.16 4.71
CA GLY A 59 1.65 -17.60 3.99
C GLY A 59 1.55 -19.09 3.82
N ASN A 60 2.69 -19.77 3.78
CA ASN A 60 2.74 -21.23 3.71
C ASN A 60 1.79 -21.80 2.65
N GLY A 61 1.82 -21.22 1.45
CA GLY A 61 0.98 -21.67 0.33
C GLY A 61 -0.36 -20.99 0.22
N ASP A 62 -0.73 -20.18 1.20
CA ASP A 62 -1.98 -19.42 1.18
C ASP A 62 -1.67 -18.00 0.71
N PHE A 63 -2.13 -17.67 -0.49
CA PHE A 63 -1.79 -16.40 -1.11
C PHE A 63 -2.35 -15.21 -0.33
N GLU A 64 -3.59 -15.31 0.16
CA GLU A 64 -4.18 -14.24 0.93
C GLU A 64 -3.41 -13.99 2.21
N LYS A 65 -3.03 -15.06 2.89
CA LYS A 65 -2.26 -14.93 4.13
C LYS A 65 -0.89 -14.33 3.85
N GLN A 66 -0.28 -14.70 2.74
CA GLN A 66 0.99 -14.13 2.33
C GLN A 66 0.86 -12.62 2.11
N GLU A 67 -0.20 -12.19 1.42
CA GLU A 67 -0.41 -10.77 1.14
C GLU A 67 -0.66 -10.00 2.42
N LEU A 68 -1.50 -10.51 3.31
CA LEU A 68 -1.76 -9.84 4.59
C LEU A 68 -0.49 -9.69 5.41
N SER A 69 0.34 -10.73 5.43
CA SER A 69 1.61 -10.68 6.14
C SER A 69 2.53 -9.61 5.54
N LEU A 70 2.61 -9.57 4.22
CA LEU A 70 3.47 -8.62 3.53
C LEU A 70 2.99 -7.18 3.78
N PHE A 71 1.72 -6.91 3.54
CA PHE A 71 1.21 -5.56 3.72
C PHE A 71 1.32 -5.11 5.17
N GLY A 72 1.05 -6.01 6.11
CA GLY A 72 1.20 -5.68 7.53
C GLY A 72 2.62 -5.23 7.86
N SER A 73 3.61 -5.96 7.35
CA SER A 73 5.01 -5.59 7.56
C SER A 73 5.32 -4.23 6.97
N LEU A 74 4.79 -3.94 5.79
CA LEU A 74 5.13 -2.70 5.09
C LEU A 74 4.47 -1.47 5.72
N VAL A 75 3.28 -1.62 6.32
CA VAL A 75 2.60 -0.48 6.95
C VAL A 75 2.70 -0.50 8.47
N GLY A 76 3.34 -1.52 9.04
CA GLY A 76 3.53 -1.57 10.49
C GLY A 76 2.29 -1.95 11.26
N LEU A 77 1.41 -2.75 10.68
CA LEU A 77 0.20 -3.22 11.32
C LEU A 77 0.23 -4.74 11.48
N THR A 78 -0.47 -5.23 12.50
CA THR A 78 -0.68 -6.67 12.62
C THR A 78 -1.74 -7.10 11.61
N GLU A 79 -1.81 -8.40 11.37
CA GLU A 79 -2.86 -8.93 10.51
C GLU A 79 -4.24 -8.57 11.07
N ALA A 80 -4.43 -8.69 12.38
CA ALA A 80 -5.70 -8.36 13.00
C ALA A 80 -6.08 -6.91 12.75
N GLU A 81 -5.11 -6.01 12.81
CA GLU A 81 -5.37 -4.60 12.54
C GLU A 81 -5.72 -4.36 11.09
N LEU A 82 -5.03 -5.03 10.17
CA LEU A 82 -5.38 -4.92 8.76
C LEU A 82 -6.82 -5.36 8.50
N LEU A 83 -7.25 -6.42 9.17
CA LEU A 83 -8.60 -6.95 8.97
C LEU A 83 -9.69 -5.98 9.42
N THR A 84 -9.35 -4.95 10.20
CA THR A 84 -10.33 -3.95 10.61
C THR A 84 -10.54 -2.85 9.56
N LEU A 85 -9.67 -2.76 8.57
CA LEU A 85 -9.83 -1.75 7.52
C LEU A 85 -11.03 -2.06 6.65
N LYS A 86 -11.65 -1.01 6.11
CA LYS A 86 -12.67 -1.22 5.09
C LYS A 86 -12.01 -1.76 3.82
N TYR A 87 -12.74 -2.59 3.10
CA TYR A 87 -12.17 -3.22 1.91
C TYR A 87 -11.67 -2.18 0.89
N LYS A 88 -12.40 -1.08 0.74
CA LYS A 88 -11.94 0.00 -0.14
C LYS A 88 -10.55 0.48 0.26
N ASP A 89 -10.29 0.60 1.54
CA ASP A 89 -8.99 1.08 2.01
C ASP A 89 -7.91 0.02 1.85
N TYR A 90 -8.26 -1.25 2.02
CA TYR A 90 -7.34 -2.33 1.71
C TYR A 90 -6.97 -2.31 0.23
N GLN A 91 -7.94 -2.04 -0.64
CA GLN A 91 -7.65 -1.92 -2.06
C GLN A 91 -6.75 -0.73 -2.37
N ARG A 92 -6.88 0.36 -1.62
CA ARG A 92 -5.95 1.49 -1.75
C ARG A 92 -4.53 1.09 -1.37
N LEU A 93 -4.39 0.29 -0.31
CA LEU A 93 -3.07 -0.23 0.04
C LEU A 93 -2.51 -1.10 -1.08
N SER A 94 -3.34 -1.93 -1.67
CA SER A 94 -2.92 -2.78 -2.78
C SER A 94 -2.44 -1.94 -3.96
N ALA A 95 -3.15 -0.87 -4.28
CA ALA A 95 -2.73 0.02 -5.36
C ALA A 95 -1.39 0.67 -5.04
N GLY A 96 -1.20 1.08 -3.78
CA GLY A 96 0.08 1.63 -3.35
C GLY A 96 1.20 0.62 -3.48
N TYR A 97 0.95 -0.61 -3.10
CA TYR A 97 1.92 -1.69 -3.23
C TYR A 97 2.35 -1.88 -4.70
N PHE A 98 1.39 -1.95 -5.61
CA PHE A 98 1.71 -2.14 -7.01
C PHE A 98 2.50 -0.95 -7.56
N ARG A 99 2.23 0.24 -7.08
CA ARG A 99 3.01 1.40 -7.48
C ARG A 99 4.47 1.28 -7.06
N LEU A 100 4.73 0.57 -5.95
CA LEU A 100 6.09 0.42 -5.44
C LEU A 100 6.87 -0.70 -6.13
N VAL A 101 6.19 -1.71 -6.67
CA VAL A 101 6.90 -2.89 -7.20
C VAL A 101 6.83 -3.03 -8.70
N ASP A 102 5.90 -2.35 -9.37
CA ASP A 102 5.81 -2.44 -10.82
C ASP A 102 6.91 -1.61 -11.47
N GLU A 103 7.33 -2.07 -12.64
CA GLU A 103 8.33 -1.33 -13.40
C GLU A 103 7.80 0.04 -13.78
N ASP A 104 8.65 1.03 -13.63
CA ASP A 104 8.31 2.36 -14.08
C ASP A 104 8.43 2.42 -15.60
N ASP A 105 7.61 3.27 -16.17
CA ASP A 105 7.54 3.39 -17.62
C ASP A 105 8.49 4.49 -18.10
N VAL A 106 9.76 4.31 -17.88
CA VAL A 106 10.76 5.34 -18.22
C VAL A 106 11.66 4.90 -19.34
#